data_f00056b6275ee0b7fd6cf68b9e21e6c2
#
_entry.id   f00056b6275ee0b7fd6cf68b9e21e6c2
#
_cell.length_a   1.000
_cell.length_b   1.000
_cell.length_c   1.000
_cell.angle_alpha   90.00
_cell.angle_beta   90.00
_cell.angle_gamma   90.00
#
_symmetry.space_group_name_H-M   'P 1'
#
loop_
_entity.id
_entity.type
_entity.pdbx_description
1 polymer ?
#
loop_
_entity_poly.entity_id
_entity_poly.type
_entity_poly.pdbx_seq_one_letter_code
_entity_poly.pdbx_strand_id
1 'polypeptide(L)'
;NHDFTTSNLAAIDQSNSTPTNNFCKINSLVNQGLAAFNVRQGGTQVLTGGNMSHVGTMGLTAGKWYWEGVQTSVTGTNYVGIGVAAVDADQGNSADSLGNSFTGWWTADNAYHETTSQSAQNVSYNTGWTGMSAGTVWSVALNCDTNPYQMTIRKNNRSVGTYIGNTKAVVPLIRVYANSSGDTYHNFGCPHVSALAGGNADANGYGNFKYAPPSGYYAICTKNLAQYGGDG
;
A
#
# COMPACT_ATOMS: atom_id res chain seq x y z
N ASN A 1 37.12 -18.45 0.67
CA ASN A 1 35.68 -18.41 0.46
C ASN A 1 34.99 -18.99 1.68
N HIS A 2 34.30 -18.15 2.42
CA HIS A 2 33.42 -18.64 3.48
C HIS A 2 32.01 -18.73 2.88
N ASP A 3 31.68 -19.88 2.33
CA ASP A 3 30.34 -20.18 1.89
C ASP A 3 29.48 -20.49 3.13
N PHE A 4 28.49 -19.67 3.37
CA PHE A 4 27.49 -19.97 4.41
C PHE A 4 26.61 -21.10 3.91
N THR A 5 26.55 -22.19 4.68
CA THR A 5 25.57 -23.24 4.40
C THR A 5 24.19 -22.72 4.74
N THR A 6 23.33 -22.61 3.74
CA THR A 6 21.95 -22.21 3.95
C THR A 6 21.14 -23.38 4.51
N SER A 7 20.39 -23.14 5.58
CA SER A 7 19.47 -24.10 6.17
C SER A 7 18.09 -23.45 6.30
N ASN A 8 17.06 -24.15 5.86
CA ASN A 8 15.66 -23.72 5.95
C ASN A 8 15.32 -22.41 5.19
N LEU A 9 16.10 -22.05 4.16
CA LEU A 9 15.76 -20.92 3.29
C LEU A 9 14.86 -21.39 2.15
N ALA A 10 13.71 -20.76 2.03
CA ALA A 10 12.80 -20.90 0.89
C ALA A 10 13.00 -19.74 -0.10
N ALA A 11 12.53 -19.92 -1.33
CA ALA A 11 12.61 -18.84 -2.33
C ALA A 11 11.91 -17.54 -1.89
N ILE A 12 10.90 -17.64 -1.03
CA ILE A 12 10.17 -16.49 -0.47
C ILE A 12 11.01 -15.69 0.54
N ASP A 13 12.06 -16.29 1.10
CA ASP A 13 12.97 -15.60 2.02
C ASP A 13 14.00 -14.73 1.29
N GLN A 14 14.05 -14.85 -0.03
CA GLN A 14 14.93 -14.03 -0.86
C GLN A 14 14.31 -12.65 -1.09
N SER A 15 15.07 -11.62 -0.82
CA SER A 15 14.65 -10.23 -1.09
C SER A 15 15.06 -9.80 -2.51
N ASN A 16 14.12 -9.25 -3.26
CA ASN A 16 14.40 -8.58 -4.53
C ASN A 16 15.04 -7.20 -4.35
N SER A 17 15.08 -6.68 -3.12
CA SER A 17 15.80 -5.44 -2.79
C SER A 17 17.31 -5.69 -2.83
N THR A 18 18.02 -4.83 -3.56
CA THR A 18 19.48 -4.85 -3.67
C THR A 18 20.03 -3.47 -3.31
N PRO A 19 21.34 -3.33 -3.03
CA PRO A 19 21.93 -2.01 -2.79
C PRO A 19 21.70 -1.01 -3.93
N THR A 20 21.51 -1.51 -5.15
CA THR A 20 21.29 -0.69 -6.35
C THR A 20 19.82 -0.52 -6.75
N ASN A 21 18.91 -1.25 -6.13
CA ASN A 21 17.47 -1.13 -6.37
C ASN A 21 16.68 -1.53 -5.14
N ASN A 22 16.32 -0.54 -4.33
CA ASN A 22 15.50 -0.73 -3.13
C ASN A 22 14.02 -0.52 -3.46
N PHE A 23 13.18 -1.43 -2.97
CA PHE A 23 11.73 -1.28 -3.04
C PHE A 23 11.21 -0.49 -1.84
N CYS A 24 10.10 0.21 -2.04
CA CYS A 24 9.35 0.82 -0.95
C CYS A 24 9.03 -0.22 0.14
N LYS A 25 8.99 0.22 1.36
CA LYS A 25 8.66 -0.56 2.56
C LYS A 25 7.67 0.23 3.41
N ILE A 26 7.04 -0.41 4.37
CA ILE A 26 6.31 0.29 5.41
C ILE A 26 7.32 0.99 6.33
N ASN A 27 7.08 2.26 6.58
CA ASN A 27 7.92 3.08 7.44
C ASN A 27 7.67 2.74 8.91
N SER A 28 8.61 2.07 9.54
CA SER A 28 8.53 1.69 10.95
C SER A 28 8.75 2.84 11.93
N LEU A 29 9.18 4.00 11.45
CA LEU A 29 9.39 5.19 12.28
C LEU A 29 8.11 6.04 12.39
N VAL A 30 7.15 5.83 11.52
CA VAL A 30 5.86 6.52 11.53
C VAL A 30 4.84 5.62 12.21
N ASN A 31 4.60 5.87 13.49
CA ASN A 31 3.58 5.18 14.26
C ASN A 31 2.39 6.11 14.49
N GLN A 32 1.30 5.82 13.83
CA GLN A 32 0.05 6.58 13.90
C GLN A 32 -1.04 5.67 14.45
N GLY A 33 -1.21 5.61 15.76
CA GLY A 33 -2.25 4.82 16.35
C GLY A 33 -2.14 4.62 17.86
N LEU A 34 -3.25 4.16 18.45
CA LEU A 34 -3.38 3.89 19.88
C LEU A 34 -2.86 2.50 20.29
N ALA A 35 -2.44 1.69 19.33
CA ALA A 35 -2.04 0.31 19.57
C ALA A 35 -0.54 0.10 19.32
N ALA A 36 0.01 -0.97 19.88
CA ALA A 36 1.40 -1.35 19.69
C ALA A 36 1.69 -1.60 18.20
N PHE A 37 2.60 -0.84 17.68
CA PHE A 37 3.04 -0.89 16.29
C PHE A 37 4.03 -2.03 16.09
N ASN A 38 3.75 -2.89 15.12
CA ASN A 38 4.55 -4.08 14.88
C ASN A 38 4.79 -4.29 13.39
N VAL A 39 5.79 -3.59 12.85
CA VAL A 39 6.27 -3.83 11.50
C VAL A 39 7.29 -4.96 11.52
N ARG A 40 7.08 -5.95 10.70
CA ARG A 40 7.89 -7.16 10.61
C ARG A 40 8.30 -7.44 9.17
N GLN A 41 9.05 -8.51 8.98
CA GLN A 41 9.43 -9.03 7.66
C GLN A 41 10.06 -7.96 6.77
N GLY A 42 11.02 -7.21 7.35
CA GLY A 42 11.74 -6.18 6.61
C GLY A 42 10.85 -5.05 6.10
N GLY A 43 9.76 -4.70 6.79
CA GLY A 43 8.85 -3.63 6.41
C GLY A 43 7.75 -4.04 5.42
N THR A 44 7.43 -5.33 5.33
CA THR A 44 6.36 -5.82 4.45
C THR A 44 5.16 -6.38 5.21
N GLN A 45 5.30 -6.68 6.49
CA GLN A 45 4.22 -7.18 7.35
C GLN A 45 3.91 -6.17 8.44
N VAL A 46 2.64 -5.98 8.69
CA VAL A 46 2.11 -5.21 9.82
C VAL A 46 1.17 -6.09 10.61
N LEU A 47 1.45 -6.26 11.89
CA LEU A 47 0.49 -6.82 12.84
C LEU A 47 -0.42 -5.70 13.31
N THR A 48 -1.70 -5.88 13.09
CA THR A 48 -2.72 -4.89 13.46
C THR A 48 -3.41 -5.31 14.76
N GLY A 49 -3.56 -4.39 15.68
CA GLY A 49 -4.23 -4.61 16.96
C GLY A 49 -4.96 -3.35 17.42
N GLY A 50 -5.77 -2.75 16.56
CA GLY A 50 -6.51 -1.52 16.83
C GLY A 50 -6.46 -0.50 15.69
N ASN A 51 -6.80 0.75 15.99
CA ASN A 51 -6.74 1.85 15.01
C ASN A 51 -5.31 2.20 14.67
N MET A 52 -4.92 2.01 13.44
CA MET A 52 -3.55 2.25 12.95
C MET A 52 -3.54 2.79 11.54
N SER A 53 -2.55 3.62 11.26
CA SER A 53 -2.22 4.04 9.89
C SER A 53 -0.74 3.81 9.63
N HIS A 54 -0.42 3.32 8.46
CA HIS A 54 0.94 3.01 8.03
C HIS A 54 1.22 3.68 6.69
N VAL A 55 2.40 4.24 6.55
CA VAL A 55 2.85 4.88 5.31
C VAL A 55 4.05 4.17 4.71
N GLY A 56 4.20 4.30 3.41
CA GLY A 56 5.39 3.84 2.70
C GLY A 56 6.60 4.74 2.94
N THR A 57 7.79 4.21 2.66
CA THR A 57 9.08 4.92 2.83
C THR A 57 9.44 5.83 1.66
N MET A 58 8.68 5.81 0.55
CA MET A 58 9.02 6.54 -0.67
C MET A 58 7.90 7.50 -1.05
N GLY A 59 8.25 8.77 -1.23
CA GLY A 59 7.36 9.82 -1.75
C GLY A 59 7.21 9.74 -3.26
N LEU A 60 6.00 10.08 -3.75
CA LEU A 60 5.62 10.01 -5.16
C LEU A 60 5.11 11.39 -5.59
N THR A 61 5.74 11.98 -6.61
CA THR A 61 5.41 13.32 -7.14
C THR A 61 5.00 13.30 -8.60
N ALA A 62 5.50 12.34 -9.35
CA ALA A 62 5.20 12.11 -10.77
C ALA A 62 5.28 10.61 -11.05
N GLY A 63 4.92 10.18 -12.25
CA GLY A 63 4.96 8.78 -12.68
C GLY A 63 3.69 8.00 -12.35
N LYS A 64 3.71 6.72 -12.75
CA LYS A 64 2.59 5.80 -12.54
C LYS A 64 3.06 4.60 -11.74
N TRP A 65 2.42 4.36 -10.60
CA TRP A 65 2.90 3.46 -9.56
C TRP A 65 1.90 2.36 -9.25
N TYR A 66 2.41 1.18 -8.91
CA TYR A 66 1.60 0.02 -8.57
C TYR A 66 2.12 -0.67 -7.31
N TRP A 67 1.19 -1.06 -6.44
CA TRP A 67 1.46 -1.91 -5.28
C TRP A 67 0.25 -2.73 -4.90
N GLU A 68 0.48 -3.74 -4.09
CA GLU A 68 -0.53 -4.68 -3.62
C GLU A 68 -0.47 -4.88 -2.11
N GLY A 69 -1.53 -5.46 -1.57
CA GLY A 69 -1.52 -5.99 -0.22
C GLY A 69 -2.57 -7.05 -0.02
N VAL A 70 -2.42 -7.80 1.06
CA VAL A 70 -3.33 -8.85 1.47
C VAL A 70 -3.43 -8.87 2.99
N GLN A 71 -4.63 -9.10 3.49
CA GLN A 71 -4.84 -9.44 4.88
C GLN A 71 -5.00 -10.96 4.99
N THR A 72 -4.09 -11.62 5.70
CA THR A 72 -4.04 -13.09 5.77
C THR A 72 -4.85 -13.65 6.92
N SER A 73 -5.02 -12.88 7.97
CA SER A 73 -5.89 -13.22 9.10
C SER A 73 -6.77 -12.03 9.47
N VAL A 74 -7.98 -12.33 9.89
CA VAL A 74 -9.01 -11.34 10.22
C VAL A 74 -9.81 -11.85 11.40
N THR A 75 -9.83 -11.07 12.49
CA THR A 75 -10.77 -11.28 13.60
C THR A 75 -11.61 -10.02 13.76
N GLY A 76 -12.92 -10.18 13.81
CA GLY A 76 -13.85 -9.06 13.94
C GLY A 76 -14.22 -8.36 12.62
N THR A 77 -14.78 -7.17 12.71
CA THR A 77 -15.17 -6.36 11.54
C THR A 77 -13.96 -5.55 11.08
N ASN A 78 -13.47 -5.88 9.90
CA ASN A 78 -12.30 -5.21 9.35
C ASN A 78 -12.68 -4.07 8.43
N TYR A 79 -12.33 -2.89 8.85
CA TYR A 79 -12.34 -1.73 7.99
C TYR A 79 -10.92 -1.38 7.60
N VAL A 80 -10.66 -1.28 6.32
CA VAL A 80 -9.36 -0.93 5.77
C VAL A 80 -9.50 0.28 4.86
N GLY A 81 -8.65 1.27 5.08
CA GLY A 81 -8.44 2.38 4.17
C GLY A 81 -7.24 2.09 3.28
N ILE A 82 -7.41 2.19 1.97
CA ILE A 82 -6.37 1.90 0.97
C ILE A 82 -6.21 3.12 0.09
N GLY A 83 -5.00 3.66 0.02
CA GLY A 83 -4.75 4.84 -0.77
C GLY A 83 -3.41 5.48 -0.51
N VAL A 84 -3.41 6.80 -0.41
CA VAL A 84 -2.22 7.62 -0.21
C VAL A 84 -2.46 8.68 0.87
N ALA A 85 -1.38 9.17 1.45
CA ALA A 85 -1.38 10.38 2.27
C ALA A 85 -0.41 11.40 1.69
N ALA A 86 -0.63 12.68 1.93
CA ALA A 86 0.36 13.70 1.63
C ALA A 86 1.63 13.47 2.47
N VAL A 87 2.81 13.71 1.90
CA VAL A 87 4.08 13.52 2.62
C VAL A 87 4.25 14.50 3.78
N ASP A 88 3.60 15.65 3.71
CA ASP A 88 3.54 16.69 4.75
C ASP A 88 2.34 16.53 5.70
N ALA A 89 1.61 15.41 5.60
CA ALA A 89 0.51 15.12 6.49
C ALA A 89 0.96 15.15 7.94
N ASP A 90 0.12 15.76 8.79
CA ASP A 90 0.37 15.75 10.22
C ASP A 90 0.49 14.29 10.69
N GLN A 91 1.68 13.93 11.10
CA GLN A 91 2.01 12.63 11.65
C GLN A 91 1.62 12.56 13.14
N GLY A 92 0.61 13.36 13.54
CA GLY A 92 0.13 13.49 14.90
C GLY A 92 -0.26 12.15 15.54
N ASN A 93 -0.33 12.17 16.84
CA ASN A 93 -0.40 10.99 17.71
C ASN A 93 -1.81 10.34 17.81
N SER A 94 -2.70 10.56 16.85
CA SER A 94 -4.00 9.91 16.84
C SER A 94 -4.25 9.17 15.53
N ALA A 95 -4.92 8.03 15.63
CA ALA A 95 -5.37 7.26 14.46
C ALA A 95 -6.22 8.10 13.50
N ASP A 96 -6.78 9.20 13.97
CA ASP A 96 -7.58 10.13 13.21
C ASP A 96 -6.76 11.24 12.54
N SER A 97 -5.51 11.46 12.95
CA SER A 97 -4.68 12.54 12.38
C SER A 97 -4.34 12.30 10.91
N LEU A 98 -4.02 11.07 10.53
CA LEU A 98 -3.88 10.70 9.12
C LEU A 98 -5.23 10.61 8.40
N GLY A 99 -6.34 10.52 9.13
CA GLY A 99 -7.68 10.60 8.57
C GLY A 99 -7.94 11.90 7.82
N ASN A 100 -7.31 12.99 8.25
CA ASN A 100 -7.40 14.29 7.60
C ASN A 100 -6.50 14.43 6.37
N SER A 101 -5.63 13.45 6.11
CA SER A 101 -4.66 13.47 5.01
C SER A 101 -4.78 12.23 4.11
N PHE A 102 -5.73 11.36 4.42
CA PHE A 102 -5.98 10.15 3.66
C PHE A 102 -6.77 10.47 2.40
N THR A 103 -6.21 10.06 1.27
CA THR A 103 -6.91 10.04 0.00
C THR A 103 -6.99 8.59 -0.48
N GLY A 104 -8.19 8.05 -0.54
CA GLY A 104 -8.35 6.65 -0.91
C GLY A 104 -9.71 6.08 -0.54
N TRP A 105 -9.83 4.78 -0.61
CA TRP A 105 -11.06 4.08 -0.35
C TRP A 105 -11.12 3.52 1.07
N TRP A 106 -12.23 3.79 1.75
CA TRP A 106 -12.53 3.30 3.08
C TRP A 106 -13.63 2.25 3.03
N THR A 107 -13.33 1.04 3.48
CA THR A 107 -14.26 -0.09 3.34
C THR A 107 -15.41 -0.08 4.35
N ALA A 108 -15.35 0.75 5.39
CA ALA A 108 -16.39 0.84 6.42
C ALA A 108 -17.70 1.42 5.91
N ASP A 109 -17.60 2.49 5.14
CA ASP A 109 -18.74 3.23 4.58
C ASP A 109 -18.87 3.05 3.07
N ASN A 110 -17.98 2.26 2.48
CA ASN A 110 -17.91 2.04 1.04
C ASN A 110 -17.72 3.34 0.25
N ALA A 111 -17.01 4.30 0.83
CA ALA A 111 -16.84 5.62 0.30
C ALA A 111 -15.37 5.95 0.02
N TYR A 112 -15.18 6.86 -0.92
CA TYR A 112 -13.91 7.52 -1.17
C TYR A 112 -13.77 8.72 -0.24
N HIS A 113 -12.62 8.86 0.37
CA HIS A 113 -12.27 9.97 1.24
C HIS A 113 -11.17 10.81 0.61
N GLU A 114 -11.33 12.11 0.63
CA GLU A 114 -10.36 13.08 0.15
C GLU A 114 -9.82 13.93 1.31
N THR A 115 -8.56 14.32 1.20
CA THR A 115 -7.78 14.96 2.28
C THR A 115 -8.27 16.32 2.78
N THR A 116 -9.12 17.02 2.05
CA THR A 116 -9.50 18.40 2.39
C THR A 116 -10.72 18.51 3.26
N SER A 117 -11.47 17.44 3.41
CA SER A 117 -12.71 17.51 4.18
C SER A 117 -13.23 16.12 4.50
N GLN A 118 -12.92 15.36 5.35
CA GLN A 118 -13.58 14.08 5.77
C GLN A 118 -15.00 13.79 5.19
N SER A 119 -15.38 14.52 4.18
CA SER A 119 -16.63 14.34 3.44
C SER A 119 -16.42 13.23 2.43
N ALA A 120 -17.10 12.12 2.66
CA ALA A 120 -17.25 11.07 1.67
C ALA A 120 -17.72 11.67 0.36
N GLN A 121 -16.89 11.72 -0.63
CA GLN A 121 -17.33 11.97 -1.99
C GLN A 121 -18.06 10.71 -2.44
N ASN A 122 -19.37 10.74 -2.43
CA ASN A 122 -20.22 9.66 -2.93
C ASN A 122 -20.00 9.48 -4.43
N VAL A 123 -18.95 8.86 -4.82
CA VAL A 123 -18.84 8.29 -6.16
C VAL A 123 -19.53 6.93 -6.12
N SER A 124 -20.42 6.70 -7.05
CA SER A 124 -21.19 5.46 -7.14
C SER A 124 -20.27 4.27 -7.37
N TYR A 125 -19.94 3.55 -6.32
CA TYR A 125 -19.09 2.37 -6.38
C TYR A 125 -19.90 1.12 -6.61
N ASN A 126 -19.24 0.18 -7.29
CA ASN A 126 -19.75 -1.17 -7.43
C ASN A 126 -19.85 -1.80 -6.02
N THR A 127 -21.06 -1.86 -5.53
CA THR A 127 -21.54 -2.07 -4.17
C THR A 127 -21.23 -3.45 -3.58
N GLY A 128 -20.08 -4.00 -3.78
CA GLY A 128 -19.77 -5.35 -3.34
C GLY A 128 -18.65 -5.47 -2.32
N TRP A 129 -18.09 -4.36 -1.85
CA TRP A 129 -16.94 -4.42 -0.98
C TRP A 129 -17.23 -3.85 0.43
N THR A 130 -18.03 -4.54 1.16
CA THR A 130 -18.17 -4.30 2.60
C THR A 130 -17.18 -5.20 3.35
N GLY A 131 -16.15 -4.58 3.93
CA GLY A 131 -15.11 -5.29 4.67
C GLY A 131 -14.11 -6.07 3.81
N MET A 132 -13.03 -6.53 4.44
CA MET A 132 -12.01 -7.39 3.82
C MET A 132 -12.08 -8.77 4.44
N SER A 133 -12.20 -9.79 3.61
CA SER A 133 -12.03 -11.18 4.05
C SER A 133 -10.57 -11.58 4.00
N ALA A 134 -10.15 -12.49 4.88
CA ALA A 134 -8.83 -13.08 4.81
C ALA A 134 -8.55 -13.63 3.40
N GLY A 135 -7.35 -13.37 2.90
CA GLY A 135 -6.94 -13.76 1.55
C GLY A 135 -7.36 -12.82 0.43
N THR A 136 -8.15 -11.77 0.72
CA THR A 136 -8.46 -10.75 -0.30
C THR A 136 -7.20 -9.97 -0.65
N VAL A 137 -6.80 -10.00 -1.90
CA VAL A 137 -5.73 -9.17 -2.45
C VAL A 137 -6.33 -7.87 -2.98
N TRP A 138 -5.84 -6.76 -2.50
CA TRP A 138 -6.12 -5.44 -3.05
C TRP A 138 -4.90 -4.91 -3.79
N SER A 139 -5.11 -4.07 -4.78
CA SER A 139 -4.02 -3.37 -5.45
C SER A 139 -4.40 -1.95 -5.79
N VAL A 140 -3.39 -1.11 -5.88
CA VAL A 140 -3.51 0.30 -6.23
C VAL A 140 -2.66 0.60 -7.45
N ALA A 141 -3.25 1.28 -8.41
CA ALA A 141 -2.57 1.88 -9.54
C ALA A 141 -2.75 3.40 -9.46
N LEU A 142 -1.70 4.11 -9.07
CA LEU A 142 -1.66 5.56 -8.88
C LEU A 142 -0.99 6.23 -10.07
N ASN A 143 -1.65 7.21 -10.67
CA ASN A 143 -1.12 8.05 -11.73
C ASN A 143 -0.90 9.47 -11.19
N CYS A 144 0.36 9.83 -10.96
CA CYS A 144 0.77 11.16 -10.54
C CYS A 144 1.06 12.11 -11.71
N ASP A 145 0.99 11.66 -12.97
CA ASP A 145 1.19 12.49 -14.15
C ASP A 145 -0.06 13.32 -14.51
N THR A 146 -1.16 13.11 -13.82
CA THR A 146 -2.39 13.92 -13.94
C THR A 146 -2.50 14.89 -12.78
N ASN A 147 -3.18 16.01 -13.01
CA ASN A 147 -3.49 16.99 -11.97
C ASN A 147 -5.00 17.27 -11.97
N PRO A 148 -5.73 16.84 -10.92
CA PRO A 148 -5.30 16.07 -9.76
C PRO A 148 -4.90 14.61 -10.10
N TYR A 149 -4.19 13.94 -9.19
CA TYR A 149 -3.78 12.54 -9.35
C TYR A 149 -4.98 11.61 -9.51
N GLN A 150 -4.77 10.55 -10.27
CA GLN A 150 -5.78 9.49 -10.44
C GLN A 150 -5.31 8.21 -9.78
N MET A 151 -6.20 7.55 -9.07
CA MET A 151 -5.92 6.30 -8.39
C MET A 151 -7.01 5.28 -8.69
N THR A 152 -6.61 4.12 -9.19
CA THR A 152 -7.52 2.97 -9.38
C THR A 152 -7.24 1.93 -8.33
N ILE A 153 -8.25 1.58 -7.55
CA ILE A 153 -8.18 0.49 -6.57
C ILE A 153 -8.86 -0.76 -7.15
N ARG A 154 -8.25 -1.91 -6.89
CA ARG A 154 -8.74 -3.21 -7.34
C ARG A 154 -8.85 -4.18 -6.17
N LYS A 155 -9.86 -5.04 -6.22
CA LYS A 155 -10.03 -6.21 -5.35
C LYS A 155 -9.93 -7.47 -6.17
N ASN A 156 -9.00 -8.36 -5.85
CA ASN A 156 -8.75 -9.58 -6.60
C ASN A 156 -8.68 -9.31 -8.12
N ASN A 157 -7.91 -8.30 -8.49
CA ASN A 157 -7.70 -7.80 -9.86
C ASN A 157 -8.93 -7.18 -10.57
N ARG A 158 -10.06 -7.01 -9.90
CA ARG A 158 -11.23 -6.32 -10.44
C ARG A 158 -11.25 -4.88 -9.94
N SER A 159 -11.37 -3.91 -10.83
CA SER A 159 -11.48 -2.50 -10.44
C SER A 159 -12.71 -2.29 -9.56
N VAL A 160 -12.50 -1.62 -8.46
CA VAL A 160 -13.57 -1.17 -7.54
C VAL A 160 -13.93 0.28 -7.79
N GLY A 161 -12.99 1.06 -8.29
CA GLY A 161 -13.21 2.45 -8.64
C GLY A 161 -11.92 3.15 -9.07
N THR A 162 -12.08 4.28 -9.74
CA THR A 162 -11.00 5.22 -10.05
C THR A 162 -11.33 6.54 -9.38
N TYR A 163 -10.37 7.08 -8.68
CA TYR A 163 -10.50 8.25 -7.83
C TYR A 163 -9.61 9.36 -8.35
N ILE A 164 -10.02 10.57 -8.08
CA ILE A 164 -9.30 11.79 -8.44
C ILE A 164 -9.10 12.56 -7.13
N GLY A 165 -7.90 12.93 -6.83
CA GLY A 165 -7.61 13.73 -5.64
C GLY A 165 -6.11 13.83 -5.39
N ASN A 166 -5.75 14.83 -4.64
CA ASN A 166 -4.42 15.24 -4.28
C ASN A 166 -3.54 15.75 -5.44
N THR A 167 -2.83 16.81 -5.19
CA THR A 167 -1.90 17.48 -6.13
C THR A 167 -0.52 17.65 -5.51
N LYS A 168 -0.32 17.12 -4.30
CA LYS A 168 0.94 17.21 -3.55
C LYS A 168 1.69 15.89 -3.63
N ALA A 169 2.96 15.89 -3.27
CA ALA A 169 3.72 14.68 -3.04
C ALA A 169 2.99 13.76 -2.05
N VAL A 170 2.88 12.48 -2.38
CA VAL A 170 2.15 11.50 -1.59
C VAL A 170 3.02 10.30 -1.26
N VAL A 171 2.65 9.57 -0.22
CA VAL A 171 3.18 8.24 0.13
C VAL A 171 2.05 7.22 0.10
N PRO A 172 2.31 5.95 -0.24
CA PRO A 172 1.34 4.89 -0.02
C PRO A 172 0.86 4.87 1.43
N LEU A 173 -0.45 4.70 1.64
CA LEU A 173 -1.03 4.63 2.98
C LEU A 173 -1.99 3.47 3.08
N ILE A 174 -1.95 2.81 4.24
CA ILE A 174 -2.95 1.87 4.71
C ILE A 174 -3.40 2.26 6.09
N ARG A 175 -4.71 2.32 6.26
CA ARG A 175 -5.37 2.53 7.54
C ARG A 175 -6.16 1.27 7.91
N VAL A 176 -6.06 0.87 9.16
CA VAL A 176 -6.87 -0.21 9.74
C VAL A 176 -7.63 0.34 10.93
N TYR A 177 -8.93 0.01 11.04
CA TYR A 177 -9.80 0.50 12.11
C TYR A 177 -10.24 -0.59 13.07
N ALA A 178 -10.16 -0.24 14.27
CA ALA A 178 -10.64 -0.57 15.62
C ALA A 178 -10.90 -1.98 16.09
N ASN A 179 -11.47 -2.92 15.52
CA ASN A 179 -11.81 -4.18 16.19
C ASN A 179 -11.25 -5.41 15.50
N SER A 180 -10.26 -5.19 14.69
CA SER A 180 -9.63 -6.24 13.94
C SER A 180 -8.20 -6.43 14.39
N SER A 181 -7.87 -7.62 14.81
CA SER A 181 -6.49 -8.07 14.84
C SER A 181 -6.24 -8.94 13.62
N GLY A 182 -5.07 -8.80 13.03
CA GLY A 182 -4.71 -9.62 11.90
C GLY A 182 -3.38 -9.21 11.28
N ASP A 183 -2.88 -10.05 10.41
CA ASP A 183 -1.67 -9.81 9.66
C ASP A 183 -2.01 -9.19 8.31
N THR A 184 -1.45 -8.01 8.03
CA THR A 184 -1.54 -7.37 6.73
C THR A 184 -0.16 -7.36 6.10
N TYR A 185 -0.07 -7.82 4.88
CA TYR A 185 1.16 -7.82 4.09
C TYR A 185 1.05 -6.84 2.94
N HIS A 186 2.18 -6.18 2.65
CA HIS A 186 2.29 -5.17 1.60
C HIS A 186 3.38 -5.57 0.62
N ASN A 187 3.06 -5.44 -0.65
CA ASN A 187 3.96 -5.76 -1.75
C ASN A 187 4.16 -4.55 -2.66
N PHE A 188 5.29 -3.90 -2.53
CA PHE A 188 5.73 -2.82 -3.41
C PHE A 188 6.63 -3.33 -4.56
N GLY A 189 6.71 -4.66 -4.72
CA GLY A 189 7.55 -5.36 -5.69
C GLY A 189 8.43 -6.43 -5.06
N CYS A 190 8.47 -6.52 -3.73
CA CYS A 190 9.24 -7.52 -2.99
C CYS A 190 8.34 -8.20 -1.96
N PRO A 191 7.50 -9.17 -2.37
CA PRO A 191 6.56 -9.85 -1.49
C PRO A 191 7.29 -10.73 -0.49
N HIS A 192 6.71 -10.89 0.70
CA HIS A 192 7.18 -11.80 1.74
C HIS A 192 6.22 -12.94 2.06
N VAL A 193 5.11 -13.01 1.32
CA VAL A 193 4.13 -14.11 1.42
C VAL A 193 3.77 -14.61 0.03
N SER A 194 3.55 -15.92 -0.08
CA SER A 194 3.19 -16.57 -1.34
C SER A 194 1.88 -16.03 -1.94
N ALA A 195 0.96 -15.56 -1.09
CA ALA A 195 -0.30 -14.95 -1.52
C ALA A 195 -0.09 -13.71 -2.42
N LEU A 196 1.04 -13.01 -2.30
CA LEU A 196 1.40 -11.82 -3.09
C LEU A 196 2.51 -12.10 -4.13
N ALA A 197 3.07 -13.29 -4.16
CA ALA A 197 4.13 -13.68 -5.08
C ALA A 197 3.52 -14.40 -6.30
N GLY A 198 3.23 -13.65 -7.37
CA GLY A 198 2.62 -14.19 -8.59
C GLY A 198 3.58 -14.29 -9.78
N GLY A 199 4.83 -13.87 -9.62
CA GLY A 199 5.83 -13.87 -10.68
C GLY A 199 5.69 -12.73 -11.70
N ASN A 200 4.77 -11.79 -11.48
CA ASN A 200 4.56 -10.68 -12.41
C ASN A 200 5.46 -9.50 -12.06
N ALA A 201 6.26 -9.07 -13.02
CA ALA A 201 7.06 -7.84 -12.92
C ALA A 201 6.38 -6.70 -13.69
N ASP A 202 6.86 -5.48 -13.45
CA ASP A 202 6.51 -4.33 -14.29
C ASP A 202 7.21 -4.36 -15.65
N ALA A 203 6.97 -3.38 -16.50
CA ALA A 203 7.55 -3.31 -17.85
C ALA A 203 9.09 -3.18 -17.85
N ASN A 204 9.70 -2.74 -16.76
CA ASN A 204 11.16 -2.68 -16.59
C ASN A 204 11.74 -3.98 -16.00
N GLY A 205 10.91 -5.00 -15.76
CA GLY A 205 11.31 -6.26 -15.17
C GLY A 205 11.50 -6.20 -13.65
N TYR A 206 11.01 -5.16 -12.98
CA TYR A 206 11.13 -5.03 -11.53
C TYR A 206 9.85 -5.46 -10.82
N GLY A 207 10.04 -6.07 -9.66
CA GLY A 207 8.97 -6.54 -8.81
C GLY A 207 8.59 -7.99 -9.02
N ASN A 208 7.81 -8.49 -8.06
CA ASN A 208 7.16 -9.79 -8.09
C ASN A 208 5.77 -9.61 -7.49
N PHE A 209 4.80 -9.35 -8.34
CA PHE A 209 3.42 -9.07 -7.95
C PHE A 209 2.52 -10.28 -8.12
N LYS A 210 1.43 -10.35 -7.35
CA LYS A 210 0.37 -11.34 -7.54
C LYS A 210 -0.31 -11.17 -8.88
N TYR A 211 -0.59 -9.93 -9.24
CA TYR A 211 -1.20 -9.56 -10.53
C TYR A 211 -0.25 -8.70 -11.33
N ALA A 212 -0.31 -8.81 -12.64
CA ALA A 212 0.48 -7.94 -13.50
C ALA A 212 0.10 -6.47 -13.30
N PRO A 213 1.06 -5.58 -13.05
CA PRO A 213 0.82 -4.15 -13.06
C PRO A 213 0.15 -3.73 -14.37
N PRO A 214 -0.78 -2.77 -14.37
CA PRO A 214 -1.32 -2.24 -15.60
C PRO A 214 -0.22 -1.67 -16.50
N SER A 215 -0.45 -1.66 -17.81
CA SER A 215 0.53 -1.09 -18.76
C SER A 215 0.90 0.34 -18.39
N GLY A 216 2.20 0.62 -18.31
CA GLY A 216 2.76 1.92 -17.94
C GLY A 216 2.77 2.22 -16.44
N TYR A 217 2.40 1.27 -15.59
CA TYR A 217 2.55 1.37 -14.13
C TYR A 217 3.76 0.56 -13.66
N TYR A 218 4.48 1.10 -12.71
CA TYR A 218 5.76 0.58 -12.27
C TYR A 218 5.78 0.28 -10.77
N ALA A 219 6.65 -0.64 -10.39
CA ALA A 219 6.96 -0.92 -8.98
C ALA A 219 7.56 0.32 -8.32
N ILE A 220 7.21 0.56 -7.06
CA ILE A 220 7.79 1.67 -6.29
C ILE A 220 9.18 1.22 -5.82
N CYS A 221 10.20 1.53 -6.61
CA CYS A 221 11.59 1.24 -6.30
C CYS A 221 12.52 2.34 -6.81
N THR A 222 13.73 2.39 -6.27
CA THR A 222 14.66 3.49 -6.54
C THR A 222 15.02 3.65 -8.01
N LYS A 223 15.12 2.56 -8.78
CA LYS A 223 15.40 2.64 -10.21
C LYS A 223 14.25 3.25 -11.01
N ASN A 224 13.02 2.84 -10.71
CA ASN A 224 11.85 3.40 -11.36
C ASN A 224 11.59 4.85 -10.93
N LEU A 225 11.84 5.17 -9.66
CA LEU A 225 11.74 6.55 -9.17
C LEU A 225 12.74 7.47 -9.88
N ALA A 226 13.97 7.01 -10.08
CA ALA A 226 14.98 7.77 -10.82
C ALA A 226 14.61 7.99 -12.30
N GLN A 227 13.79 7.12 -12.88
CA GLN A 227 13.38 7.22 -14.29
C GLN A 227 12.07 7.98 -14.49
N TYR A 228 11.11 7.84 -13.57
CA TYR A 228 9.73 8.31 -13.74
C TYR A 228 9.23 9.21 -12.63
N GLY A 229 9.97 9.33 -11.53
CA GLY A 229 9.52 10.03 -10.32
C GLY A 229 9.53 11.56 -10.41
N GLY A 230 9.92 12.11 -11.53
CA GLY A 230 10.15 13.55 -11.70
C GLY A 230 11.46 14.02 -11.07
N ASP A 231 11.88 15.20 -11.45
CA ASP A 231 13.02 15.87 -10.81
C ASP A 231 12.53 16.38 -9.43
N GLY A 232 13.09 15.81 -8.35
CA GLY A 232 12.86 16.23 -6.98
C GLY A 232 13.56 17.56 -6.67
#